data_4c7ebb3800c9e952dc1e25378d564805
#
_entry.id   4c7ebb3800c9e952dc1e25378d564805
#
_cell.length_a   1.000
_cell.length_b   1.000
_cell.length_c   1.000
_cell.angle_alpha   90.00
_cell.angle_beta   90.00
_cell.angle_gamma   90.00
#
_symmetry.space_group_name_H-M   'P 1'
#
loop_
_entity.id
_entity.type
_entity.pdbx_description
1 polymer ?
#
loop_
_entity_poly.entity_id
_entity_poly.type
_entity_poly.pdbx_seq_one_letter_code
_entity_poly.pdbx_strand_id
1 'polypeptide(L)'
;HKDMVIGMDYMYKHFLKFGLEIHFGRGTAKSKTEAMFFPKPRCDDGTTPPNFPCADGFISYTRLFKYLGSHIVPGLDSAEEIKIRIQKASQAFGCLSKSTFRNKDVSKFLKGRIYVALILSILLHGCETWFLREEEYHLLRRFHKSCVRAMCRVSMSQVRRHRIRTSKLLAELALQPLEYYLQSRFLRWAGHVTRMDMDRLPRMLLTSWCPSSRVIGRPRMSFGHTLKKFLIQLNDKLDDRNAKAWDPTLTGKAALQEQWRWTELAAEGKRDEWRKIIQRTDGWREREKEQAEATAAANRARRGATARNRAPRAPQAGNGRYAAVPPPPPPGDGNNARDARAARRAAREQADQQQGGYRN
;
A
#
# COMPACT_ATOMS: atom_id res chain seq x y z
N HIS A 1 -30.36 0.58 -13.91
CA HIS A 1 -30.18 1.66 -14.91
C HIS A 1 -31.45 2.51 -15.04
N LYS A 2 -32.62 1.93 -15.31
CA LYS A 2 -33.90 2.66 -15.47
C LYS A 2 -34.23 3.54 -14.24
N ASP A 3 -34.16 2.98 -13.04
CA ASP A 3 -34.44 3.70 -11.79
C ASP A 3 -33.49 4.89 -11.57
N MET A 4 -32.24 4.76 -12.03
CA MET A 4 -31.25 5.80 -11.94
C MET A 4 -31.55 6.98 -12.88
N VAL A 5 -32.04 6.68 -14.09
CA VAL A 5 -32.48 7.72 -15.05
C VAL A 5 -33.67 8.49 -14.46
N ILE A 6 -34.66 7.79 -13.93
CA ILE A 6 -35.85 8.39 -13.30
C ILE A 6 -35.44 9.24 -12.08
N GLY A 7 -34.57 8.69 -11.22
CA GLY A 7 -34.09 9.38 -10.04
C GLY A 7 -33.31 10.67 -10.36
N MET A 8 -32.47 10.63 -11.40
CA MET A 8 -31.70 11.80 -11.85
C MET A 8 -32.59 12.88 -12.46
N ASP A 9 -33.60 12.51 -13.26
CA ASP A 9 -34.56 13.46 -13.82
C ASP A 9 -35.38 14.15 -12.69
N TYR A 10 -35.77 13.38 -11.68
CA TYR A 10 -36.41 13.89 -10.51
C TYR A 10 -35.53 14.89 -9.73
N MET A 11 -34.30 14.53 -9.46
CA MET A 11 -33.31 15.40 -8.80
C MET A 11 -33.05 16.68 -9.59
N TYR A 12 -32.88 16.56 -10.92
CA TYR A 12 -32.65 17.71 -11.79
C TYR A 12 -33.81 18.72 -11.70
N LYS A 13 -35.05 18.24 -11.85
CA LYS A 13 -36.25 19.09 -11.75
C LYS A 13 -36.38 19.76 -10.38
N HIS A 14 -35.99 19.06 -9.30
CA HIS A 14 -36.01 19.62 -7.96
C HIS A 14 -34.91 20.66 -7.74
N PHE A 15 -33.70 20.43 -8.21
CA PHE A 15 -32.61 21.39 -8.08
C PHE A 15 -32.86 22.67 -8.85
N LEU A 16 -33.51 22.60 -10.02
CA LEU A 16 -33.92 23.79 -10.79
C LEU A 16 -34.85 24.71 -10.01
N LYS A 17 -35.73 24.14 -9.16
CA LYS A 17 -36.63 24.95 -8.32
C LYS A 17 -35.87 25.83 -7.31
N PHE A 18 -34.64 25.44 -6.95
CA PHE A 18 -33.78 26.20 -6.06
C PHE A 18 -32.70 27.00 -6.81
N GLY A 19 -32.80 27.11 -8.13
CA GLY A 19 -31.80 27.79 -8.95
C GLY A 19 -30.46 27.04 -9.08
N LEU A 20 -30.45 25.75 -8.77
CA LEU A 20 -29.26 24.90 -8.88
C LEU A 20 -29.32 24.09 -10.17
N GLU A 21 -28.28 24.15 -10.97
CA GLU A 21 -28.15 23.38 -12.22
C GLU A 21 -27.13 22.24 -12.08
N ILE A 22 -27.55 21.02 -12.44
CA ILE A 22 -26.67 19.87 -12.52
C ILE A 22 -25.92 19.95 -13.85
N HIS A 23 -24.60 19.81 -13.81
CA HIS A 23 -23.77 19.87 -15.00
C HIS A 23 -23.77 18.52 -15.74
N PHE A 24 -24.31 18.49 -16.95
CA PHE A 24 -24.29 17.33 -17.86
C PHE A 24 -23.24 17.48 -18.95
N GLY A 25 -22.88 16.36 -19.58
CA GLY A 25 -22.16 16.35 -20.84
C GLY A 25 -23.12 16.73 -21.98
N ARG A 26 -22.66 17.57 -22.92
CA ARG A 26 -23.40 17.95 -24.14
C ARG A 26 -22.46 17.81 -25.34
N GLY A 27 -22.90 17.09 -26.36
CA GLY A 27 -22.05 16.83 -27.53
C GLY A 27 -20.73 16.13 -27.15
N THR A 28 -19.60 16.79 -27.38
CA THR A 28 -18.25 16.31 -27.02
C THR A 28 -17.78 16.76 -25.64
N ALA A 29 -18.52 17.66 -24.98
CA ALA A 29 -18.16 18.18 -23.68
C ALA A 29 -18.41 17.12 -22.59
N LYS A 30 -17.39 16.87 -21.76
CA LYS A 30 -17.50 15.92 -20.64
C LYS A 30 -18.44 16.44 -19.56
N SER A 31 -19.25 15.55 -19.00
CA SER A 31 -20.01 15.81 -17.80
C SER A 31 -19.08 16.00 -16.58
N LYS A 32 -19.37 16.98 -15.70
CA LYS A 32 -18.75 17.05 -14.37
C LYS A 32 -19.48 16.16 -13.36
N THR A 33 -20.74 15.81 -13.65
CA THR A 33 -21.49 14.80 -12.92
C THR A 33 -21.13 13.45 -13.50
N GLU A 34 -20.61 12.56 -12.65
CA GLU A 34 -20.16 11.23 -13.06
C GLU A 34 -20.95 10.18 -12.30
N ALA A 35 -21.20 9.05 -12.92
CA ALA A 35 -21.80 7.88 -12.31
C ALA A 35 -20.75 6.77 -12.16
N MET A 36 -20.88 5.97 -11.12
CA MET A 36 -20.07 4.78 -10.95
C MET A 36 -20.96 3.56 -10.80
N PHE A 37 -20.67 2.52 -11.56
CA PHE A 37 -21.35 1.24 -11.49
C PHE A 37 -20.54 0.28 -10.62
N PHE A 38 -21.20 -0.34 -9.65
CA PHE A 38 -20.62 -1.39 -8.82
C PHE A 38 -21.22 -2.74 -9.27
N PRO A 39 -20.46 -3.53 -10.03
CA PRO A 39 -20.91 -4.83 -10.47
C PRO A 39 -21.08 -5.79 -9.29
N LYS A 40 -21.90 -6.83 -9.49
CA LYS A 40 -21.98 -7.90 -8.50
C LYS A 40 -20.59 -8.50 -8.25
N PRO A 41 -20.28 -8.96 -7.04
CA PRO A 41 -19.01 -9.61 -6.76
C PRO A 41 -18.72 -10.74 -7.78
N ARG A 42 -17.52 -10.76 -8.35
CA ARG A 42 -17.05 -11.69 -9.40
C ARG A 42 -17.66 -11.50 -10.80
N CYS A 43 -18.47 -10.48 -11.01
CA CYS A 43 -19.06 -10.15 -12.31
C CYS A 43 -18.47 -8.87 -12.92
N ASP A 44 -17.34 -8.39 -12.43
CA ASP A 44 -16.65 -7.24 -13.01
C ASP A 44 -15.83 -7.72 -14.22
N ASP A 45 -16.38 -7.52 -15.41
CA ASP A 45 -15.75 -7.81 -16.70
C ASP A 45 -14.91 -6.63 -17.22
N GLY A 46 -14.77 -5.58 -16.42
CA GLY A 46 -14.05 -4.37 -16.82
C GLY A 46 -14.88 -3.39 -17.66
N THR A 47 -16.10 -3.73 -18.01
CA THR A 47 -16.98 -2.85 -18.81
C THR A 47 -17.67 -1.81 -17.95
N THR A 48 -18.04 -0.69 -18.56
CA THR A 48 -18.92 0.31 -17.96
C THR A 48 -20.24 0.33 -18.70
N PRO A 49 -21.38 0.53 -18.02
CA PRO A 49 -22.63 0.75 -18.72
C PRO A 49 -22.54 1.94 -19.69
N PRO A 50 -23.37 1.97 -20.74
CA PRO A 50 -23.45 3.13 -21.61
C PRO A 50 -23.90 4.37 -20.80
N ASN A 51 -23.44 5.53 -21.26
CA ASN A 51 -23.88 6.80 -20.68
C ASN A 51 -25.41 6.86 -20.65
N PHE A 52 -25.96 7.43 -19.60
CA PHE A 52 -27.40 7.56 -19.52
C PHE A 52 -27.86 9.01 -19.78
N PRO A 53 -29.00 9.19 -20.49
CA PRO A 53 -29.52 10.49 -20.78
C PRO A 53 -30.03 11.18 -19.51
N CYS A 54 -29.85 12.48 -19.42
CA CYS A 54 -30.41 13.31 -18.37
C CYS A 54 -30.66 14.71 -18.93
N ALA A 55 -31.90 15.19 -18.86
CA ALA A 55 -32.31 16.43 -19.49
C ALA A 55 -31.93 16.47 -21.00
N ASP A 56 -31.21 17.52 -21.41
CA ASP A 56 -30.69 17.71 -22.77
C ASP A 56 -29.24 17.19 -22.97
N GLY A 57 -28.74 16.43 -22.02
CA GLY A 57 -27.37 15.91 -22.02
C GLY A 57 -27.26 14.47 -21.59
N PHE A 58 -26.08 14.11 -21.14
CA PHE A 58 -25.78 12.76 -20.66
C PHE A 58 -24.89 12.80 -19.43
N ILE A 59 -24.95 11.72 -18.62
CA ILE A 59 -24.03 11.47 -17.52
C ILE A 59 -23.17 10.25 -17.92
N SER A 60 -21.85 10.41 -17.81
CA SER A 60 -20.90 9.35 -18.14
C SER A 60 -20.56 8.52 -16.93
N TYR A 61 -20.31 7.23 -17.14
CA TYR A 61 -19.77 6.34 -16.13
C TYR A 61 -18.26 6.46 -16.05
N THR A 62 -17.75 6.46 -14.81
CA THR A 62 -16.31 6.41 -14.53
C THR A 62 -15.97 5.15 -13.75
N ARG A 63 -14.77 4.59 -13.97
CA ARG A 63 -14.22 3.51 -13.16
C ARG A 63 -13.28 4.00 -12.06
N LEU A 64 -12.95 5.28 -12.07
CA LEU A 64 -12.11 5.91 -11.06
C LEU A 64 -12.75 7.23 -10.62
N PHE A 65 -13.44 7.20 -9.51
CA PHE A 65 -14.15 8.38 -8.99
C PHE A 65 -13.36 9.03 -7.85
N LYS A 66 -13.13 10.33 -7.95
CA LYS A 66 -12.45 11.10 -6.90
C LYS A 66 -13.47 11.66 -5.92
N TYR A 67 -13.52 11.10 -4.71
CA TYR A 67 -14.40 11.54 -3.64
C TYR A 67 -13.61 12.09 -2.46
N LEU A 68 -13.81 13.37 -2.11
CA LEU A 68 -13.11 14.07 -1.01
C LEU A 68 -11.59 13.86 -1.02
N GLY A 69 -11.01 13.80 -2.20
CA GLY A 69 -9.58 13.61 -2.38
C GLY A 69 -9.10 12.16 -2.47
N SER A 70 -9.89 11.18 -2.06
CA SER A 70 -9.64 9.75 -2.23
C SER A 70 -10.25 9.23 -3.52
N HIS A 71 -9.72 8.14 -4.06
CA HIS A 71 -10.18 7.54 -5.31
C HIS A 71 -10.87 6.21 -5.00
N ILE A 72 -12.08 6.08 -5.53
CA ILE A 72 -12.91 4.89 -5.39
C ILE A 72 -12.93 4.17 -6.73
N VAL A 73 -12.84 2.84 -6.69
CA VAL A 73 -12.96 1.96 -7.86
C VAL A 73 -14.10 0.97 -7.66
N PRO A 74 -14.71 0.41 -8.73
CA PRO A 74 -15.81 -0.55 -8.62
C PRO A 74 -15.49 -1.78 -7.77
N GLY A 75 -14.24 -2.24 -7.79
CA GLY A 75 -13.77 -3.37 -6.98
C GLY A 75 -13.67 -3.09 -5.48
N LEU A 76 -13.85 -1.85 -5.05
CA LEU A 76 -13.71 -1.38 -3.66
C LEU A 76 -12.38 -1.80 -3.01
N ASP A 77 -11.32 -1.99 -3.80
CA ASP A 77 -9.98 -2.24 -3.28
C ASP A 77 -9.17 -0.93 -3.16
N SER A 78 -8.11 -0.98 -2.37
CA SER A 78 -7.27 0.19 -2.09
C SER A 78 -6.07 0.32 -3.03
N ALA A 79 -5.87 -0.61 -3.97
CA ALA A 79 -4.64 -0.71 -4.76
C ALA A 79 -4.39 0.53 -5.62
N GLU A 80 -5.42 1.00 -6.34
CA GLU A 80 -5.30 2.19 -7.21
C GLU A 80 -5.12 3.47 -6.39
N GLU A 81 -5.86 3.62 -5.30
CA GLU A 81 -5.67 4.76 -4.39
C GLU A 81 -4.23 4.81 -3.86
N ILE A 82 -3.68 3.67 -3.43
CA ILE A 82 -2.31 3.58 -2.92
C ILE A 82 -1.27 3.96 -3.98
N LYS A 83 -1.44 3.52 -5.22
CA LYS A 83 -0.56 3.91 -6.34
C LYS A 83 -0.59 5.42 -6.56
N ILE A 84 -1.79 6.00 -6.61
CA ILE A 84 -1.98 7.45 -6.77
C ILE A 84 -1.36 8.23 -5.59
N ARG A 85 -1.49 7.73 -4.36
CA ARG A 85 -0.88 8.35 -3.17
C ARG A 85 0.64 8.30 -3.22
N ILE A 86 1.21 7.16 -3.59
CA ILE A 86 2.65 7.03 -3.79
C ILE A 86 3.14 7.99 -4.86
N GLN A 87 2.42 8.13 -5.98
CA GLN A 87 2.77 9.08 -7.04
C GLN A 87 2.77 10.52 -6.53
N LYS A 88 1.69 10.97 -5.87
CA LYS A 88 1.57 12.32 -5.31
C LYS A 88 2.65 12.60 -4.26
N ALA A 89 2.89 11.65 -3.35
CA ALA A 89 3.94 11.76 -2.34
C ALA A 89 5.34 11.79 -2.96
N SER A 90 5.56 11.04 -4.04
CA SER A 90 6.82 11.03 -4.80
C SER A 90 7.07 12.39 -5.47
N GLN A 91 6.05 12.98 -6.09
CA GLN A 91 6.13 14.33 -6.67
C GLN A 91 6.48 15.38 -5.61
N ALA A 92 5.77 15.37 -4.47
CA ALA A 92 6.04 16.29 -3.37
C ALA A 92 7.45 16.11 -2.79
N PHE A 93 7.92 14.86 -2.63
CA PHE A 93 9.28 14.56 -2.20
C PHE A 93 10.31 15.06 -3.22
N GLY A 94 10.02 14.89 -4.52
CA GLY A 94 10.87 15.37 -5.62
C GLY A 94 11.05 16.88 -5.60
N CYS A 95 9.97 17.63 -5.45
CA CYS A 95 10.00 19.10 -5.35
C CYS A 95 10.91 19.61 -4.21
N LEU A 96 10.88 18.92 -3.05
CA LEU A 96 11.68 19.30 -1.88
C LEU A 96 13.05 18.62 -1.84
N SER A 97 13.40 17.82 -2.85
CA SER A 97 14.58 16.97 -2.80
C SER A 97 15.88 17.80 -2.74
N LYS A 98 16.07 18.78 -3.62
CA LYS A 98 17.29 19.60 -3.68
C LYS A 98 17.38 20.56 -2.49
N SER A 99 16.32 21.29 -2.22
CA SER A 99 16.30 22.35 -1.19
C SER A 99 16.36 21.81 0.23
N THR A 100 15.74 20.65 0.48
CA THR A 100 15.53 20.15 1.85
C THR A 100 16.10 18.75 2.06
N PHE A 101 15.55 17.73 1.40
CA PHE A 101 15.82 16.35 1.77
C PHE A 101 17.24 15.87 1.47
N ARG A 102 17.87 16.35 0.40
CA ARG A 102 19.27 16.06 0.03
C ARG A 102 20.24 17.14 0.42
N ASN A 103 19.75 18.29 0.90
CA ASN A 103 20.60 19.38 1.34
C ASN A 103 21.42 18.96 2.58
N LYS A 104 22.72 19.27 2.60
CA LYS A 104 23.63 18.94 3.71
C LYS A 104 23.41 19.82 4.93
N ASP A 105 23.03 21.08 4.70
CA ASP A 105 22.89 22.10 5.72
C ASP A 105 21.62 21.94 6.57
N VAL A 106 20.66 21.18 6.05
CA VAL A 106 19.43 20.84 6.79
C VAL A 106 19.69 19.63 7.69
N SER A 107 19.45 19.78 8.99
CA SER A 107 19.63 18.71 9.97
C SER A 107 18.75 17.49 9.69
N LYS A 108 19.23 16.29 10.02
CA LYS A 108 18.46 15.04 9.82
C LYS A 108 17.13 15.06 10.59
N PHE A 109 17.13 15.60 11.80
CA PHE A 109 15.91 15.75 12.62
C PHE A 109 14.86 16.63 11.90
N LEU A 110 15.26 17.77 11.36
CA LEU A 110 14.35 18.67 10.64
C LEU A 110 13.82 18.02 9.35
N LYS A 111 14.67 17.29 8.61
CA LYS A 111 14.22 16.50 7.43
C LYS A 111 13.13 15.51 7.82
N GLY A 112 13.32 14.79 8.93
CA GLY A 112 12.32 13.85 9.43
C GLY A 112 10.99 14.52 9.76
N ARG A 113 11.03 15.67 10.44
CA ARG A 113 9.81 16.43 10.77
C ARG A 113 9.07 16.92 9.53
N ILE A 114 9.80 17.50 8.56
CA ILE A 114 9.21 17.95 7.29
C ILE A 114 8.63 16.76 6.52
N TYR A 115 9.31 15.63 6.52
CA TYR A 115 8.82 14.40 5.89
C TYR A 115 7.51 13.91 6.49
N VAL A 116 7.38 13.90 7.81
CA VAL A 116 6.14 13.50 8.50
C VAL A 116 5.01 14.49 8.19
N ALA A 117 5.30 15.79 8.24
CA ALA A 117 4.30 16.84 8.07
C ALA A 117 3.75 16.91 6.65
N LEU A 118 4.60 16.76 5.64
CA LEU A 118 4.21 16.94 4.24
C LEU A 118 4.05 15.61 3.50
N ILE A 119 5.09 14.80 3.44
CA ILE A 119 5.10 13.63 2.56
C ILE A 119 4.23 12.50 3.12
N LEU A 120 4.34 12.19 4.42
CA LEU A 120 3.50 11.17 5.04
C LEU A 120 2.03 11.59 5.12
N SER A 121 1.74 12.88 5.23
CA SER A 121 0.35 13.39 5.19
C SER A 121 -0.30 13.12 3.84
N ILE A 122 0.44 13.34 2.74
CA ILE A 122 -0.01 13.05 1.38
C ILE A 122 -0.13 11.54 1.17
N LEU A 123 0.91 10.79 1.55
CA LEU A 123 0.97 9.34 1.35
C LEU A 123 -0.17 8.61 2.07
N LEU A 124 -0.44 8.98 3.31
CA LEU A 124 -1.38 8.29 4.20
C LEU A 124 -2.73 9.00 4.32
N HIS A 125 -3.09 9.86 3.38
CA HIS A 125 -4.40 10.48 3.36
C HIS A 125 -5.48 9.44 3.11
N GLY A 126 -6.48 9.36 4.00
CA GLY A 126 -7.56 8.38 3.91
C GLY A 126 -7.14 6.93 4.20
N CYS A 127 -5.94 6.70 4.74
CA CYS A 127 -5.45 5.34 5.03
C CYS A 127 -6.29 4.60 6.07
N GLU A 128 -7.14 5.30 6.80
CA GLU A 128 -8.07 4.75 7.78
C GLU A 128 -9.11 3.83 7.12
N THR A 129 -9.37 4.03 5.82
CA THR A 129 -10.34 3.23 5.06
C THR A 129 -9.69 2.09 4.26
N TRP A 130 -8.36 1.97 4.28
CA TRP A 130 -7.67 1.00 3.44
C TRP A 130 -7.70 -0.43 3.99
N PHE A 131 -7.89 -1.37 3.09
CA PHE A 131 -7.76 -2.81 3.34
C PHE A 131 -6.44 -3.28 2.74
N LEU A 132 -5.36 -3.15 3.51
CA LEU A 132 -4.01 -3.41 3.01
C LEU A 132 -3.72 -4.91 2.93
N ARG A 133 -3.42 -5.37 1.72
CA ARG A 133 -2.78 -6.66 1.46
C ARG A 133 -1.26 -6.52 1.64
N GLU A 134 -0.57 -7.63 1.77
CA GLU A 134 0.90 -7.61 1.94
C GLU A 134 1.62 -6.94 0.75
N GLU A 135 1.10 -7.07 -0.46
CA GLU A 135 1.66 -6.42 -1.66
C GLU A 135 1.62 -4.88 -1.54
N GLU A 136 0.49 -4.33 -1.09
CA GLU A 136 0.31 -2.90 -0.87
C GLU A 136 1.18 -2.39 0.28
N TYR A 137 1.30 -3.16 1.36
CA TYR A 137 2.25 -2.89 2.43
C TYR A 137 3.68 -2.83 1.88
N HIS A 138 4.05 -3.77 1.01
CA HIS A 138 5.38 -3.78 0.41
C HIS A 138 5.65 -2.56 -0.46
N LEU A 139 4.66 -2.09 -1.23
CA LEU A 139 4.78 -0.86 -2.04
C LEU A 139 5.00 0.36 -1.16
N LEU A 140 4.17 0.55 -0.15
CA LEU A 140 4.27 1.65 0.80
C LEU A 140 5.60 1.64 1.58
N ARG A 141 6.01 0.46 2.07
CA ARG A 141 7.30 0.27 2.75
C ARG A 141 8.48 0.58 1.85
N ARG A 142 8.42 0.16 0.58
CA ARG A 142 9.48 0.42 -0.41
C ARG A 142 9.64 1.91 -0.62
N PHE A 143 8.54 2.63 -0.82
CA PHE A 143 8.54 4.08 -0.97
C PHE A 143 9.13 4.76 0.28
N HIS A 144 8.61 4.45 1.48
CA HIS A 144 9.10 5.01 2.74
C HIS A 144 10.60 4.77 2.94
N LYS A 145 11.07 3.53 2.80
CA LYS A 145 12.50 3.18 2.89
C LYS A 145 13.35 3.89 1.85
N SER A 146 12.82 4.14 0.65
CA SER A 146 13.53 4.90 -0.40
C SER A 146 13.73 6.36 0.01
N CYS A 147 12.68 7.02 0.52
CA CYS A 147 12.75 8.38 1.03
C CYS A 147 13.73 8.51 2.21
N VAL A 148 13.66 7.58 3.18
CA VAL A 148 14.56 7.53 4.33
C VAL A 148 16.03 7.45 3.88
N ARG A 149 16.36 6.56 2.95
CA ARG A 149 17.71 6.46 2.41
C ARG A 149 18.15 7.75 1.69
N ALA A 150 17.27 8.35 0.90
CA ALA A 150 17.56 9.59 0.19
C ALA A 150 17.86 10.74 1.16
N MET A 151 17.09 10.86 2.25
CA MET A 151 17.32 11.87 3.30
C MET A 151 18.66 11.65 4.05
N CYS A 152 19.04 10.40 4.28
CA CYS A 152 20.34 10.03 4.87
C CYS A 152 21.46 10.02 3.84
N ARG A 153 21.19 10.20 2.55
CA ARG A 153 22.15 10.16 1.44
C ARG A 153 22.90 8.83 1.35
N VAL A 154 22.20 7.73 1.64
CA VAL A 154 22.74 6.36 1.61
C VAL A 154 22.21 5.64 0.37
N SER A 155 23.12 5.17 -0.48
CA SER A 155 22.79 4.38 -1.67
C SER A 155 22.47 2.92 -1.33
N MET A 156 21.78 2.20 -2.23
CA MET A 156 21.53 0.77 -2.05
C MET A 156 22.81 -0.06 -2.03
N SER A 157 23.84 0.33 -2.77
CA SER A 157 25.15 -0.32 -2.74
C SER A 157 25.83 -0.18 -1.38
N GLN A 158 25.75 1.00 -0.76
CA GLN A 158 26.25 1.21 0.61
C GLN A 158 25.45 0.39 1.63
N VAL A 159 24.13 0.34 1.50
CA VAL A 159 23.30 -0.51 2.39
C VAL A 159 23.72 -1.97 2.33
N ARG A 160 23.98 -2.50 1.12
CA ARG A 160 24.44 -3.89 0.93
C ARG A 160 25.86 -4.13 1.44
N ARG A 161 26.78 -3.23 1.09
CA ARG A 161 28.21 -3.32 1.46
C ARG A 161 28.42 -3.25 2.97
N HIS A 162 27.75 -2.28 3.63
CA HIS A 162 27.93 -2.01 5.06
C HIS A 162 26.83 -2.62 5.93
N ARG A 163 25.91 -3.42 5.36
CA ARG A 163 24.78 -4.05 6.07
C ARG A 163 23.98 -3.07 6.94
N ILE A 164 23.75 -1.85 6.41
CA ILE A 164 23.07 -0.77 7.16
C ILE A 164 21.62 -1.16 7.39
N ARG A 165 21.21 -1.23 8.66
CA ARG A 165 19.82 -1.53 9.04
C ARG A 165 18.94 -0.30 8.84
N THR A 166 17.70 -0.48 8.34
CA THR A 166 16.73 0.60 8.16
C THR A 166 16.40 1.29 9.49
N SER A 167 16.34 0.55 10.61
CA SER A 167 16.11 1.10 11.96
C SER A 167 17.14 2.14 12.35
N LYS A 168 18.42 1.97 11.99
CA LYS A 168 19.47 2.98 12.22
C LYS A 168 19.17 4.28 11.46
N LEU A 169 18.79 4.18 10.19
CA LEU A 169 18.48 5.36 9.36
C LEU A 169 17.21 6.08 9.87
N LEU A 170 16.20 5.33 10.31
CA LEU A 170 15.00 5.90 10.93
C LEU A 170 15.34 6.64 12.23
N ALA A 171 16.17 6.05 13.09
CA ALA A 171 16.61 6.69 14.33
C ALA A 171 17.36 8.01 14.09
N GLU A 172 18.24 8.05 13.06
CA GLU A 172 18.96 9.26 12.69
C GLU A 172 18.06 10.42 12.23
N LEU A 173 16.89 10.09 11.68
CA LEU A 173 15.87 11.04 11.22
C LEU A 173 14.77 11.29 12.28
N ALA A 174 14.84 10.65 13.44
CA ALA A 174 13.78 10.61 14.45
C ALA A 174 12.42 10.15 13.86
N LEU A 175 12.45 9.19 12.94
CA LEU A 175 11.28 8.62 12.29
C LEU A 175 10.94 7.26 12.89
N GLN A 176 9.66 6.92 12.83
CA GLN A 176 9.15 5.58 13.13
C GLN A 176 8.96 4.76 11.84
N PRO A 177 8.86 3.42 11.95
CA PRO A 177 8.45 2.59 10.82
C PRO A 177 7.08 3.00 10.28
N LEU A 178 6.84 2.70 9.00
CA LEU A 178 5.58 3.09 8.33
C LEU A 178 4.34 2.52 9.05
N GLU A 179 4.46 1.30 9.55
CA GLU A 179 3.42 0.58 10.26
C GLU A 179 2.91 1.34 11.49
N TYR A 180 3.82 2.00 12.20
CA TYR A 180 3.46 2.86 13.33
C TYR A 180 2.51 4.00 12.91
N TYR A 181 2.80 4.65 11.79
CA TYR A 181 1.97 5.75 11.31
C TYR A 181 0.60 5.26 10.82
N LEU A 182 0.56 4.11 10.12
CA LEU A 182 -0.69 3.47 9.70
C LEU A 182 -1.55 3.06 10.89
N GLN A 183 -0.98 2.32 11.84
CA GLN A 183 -1.65 1.89 13.07
C GLN A 183 -2.18 3.09 13.86
N SER A 184 -1.34 4.10 14.07
CA SER A 184 -1.70 5.28 14.84
C SER A 184 -2.89 6.04 14.22
N ARG A 185 -2.92 6.21 12.91
CA ARG A 185 -4.03 6.88 12.20
C ARG A 185 -5.32 6.04 12.28
N PHE A 186 -5.21 4.76 11.98
CA PHE A 186 -6.34 3.83 12.01
C PHE A 186 -6.99 3.74 13.40
N LEU A 187 -6.20 3.50 14.45
CA LEU A 187 -6.71 3.41 15.82
C LEU A 187 -7.25 4.74 16.34
N ARG A 188 -6.67 5.87 15.92
CA ARG A 188 -7.18 7.20 16.27
C ARG A 188 -8.56 7.41 15.67
N TRP A 189 -8.77 7.03 14.41
CA TRP A 189 -10.05 7.12 13.75
C TRP A 189 -11.07 6.15 14.37
N ALA A 190 -10.68 4.90 14.61
CA ALA A 190 -11.52 3.92 15.30
C ALA A 190 -12.02 4.44 16.67
N GLY A 191 -11.11 4.97 17.48
CA GLY A 191 -11.46 5.59 18.75
C GLY A 191 -12.36 6.83 18.60
N HIS A 192 -12.24 7.60 17.52
CA HIS A 192 -13.17 8.70 17.24
C HIS A 192 -14.57 8.17 16.94
N VAL A 193 -14.69 7.14 16.11
CA VAL A 193 -15.99 6.52 15.78
C VAL A 193 -16.68 5.93 17.03
N THR A 194 -15.92 5.33 17.94
CA THR A 194 -16.51 4.78 19.19
C THR A 194 -17.08 5.83 20.13
N ARG A 195 -16.66 7.08 20.01
CA ARG A 195 -17.18 8.21 20.80
C ARG A 195 -18.32 8.97 20.09
N MET A 196 -18.70 8.56 18.90
CA MET A 196 -19.89 9.11 18.24
C MET A 196 -21.16 8.54 18.86
N ASP A 197 -22.25 9.30 18.76
CA ASP A 197 -23.57 8.81 19.13
C ASP A 197 -23.98 7.58 18.34
N MET A 198 -24.82 6.74 18.91
CA MET A 198 -25.21 5.45 18.32
C MET A 198 -26.05 5.60 17.03
N ASP A 199 -26.71 6.72 16.82
CA ASP A 199 -27.47 7.08 15.62
C ASP A 199 -26.58 7.55 14.45
N ARG A 200 -25.30 7.85 14.71
CA ARG A 200 -24.36 8.26 13.68
C ARG A 200 -23.97 7.08 12.80
N LEU A 201 -24.12 7.27 11.49
CA LEU A 201 -23.87 6.22 10.49
C LEU A 201 -22.51 5.50 10.64
N PRO A 202 -21.37 6.18 10.86
CA PRO A 202 -20.10 5.48 11.05
C PRO A 202 -20.10 4.57 12.30
N ARG A 203 -20.79 5.00 13.38
CA ARG A 203 -20.92 4.21 14.60
C ARG A 203 -21.81 2.99 14.37
N MET A 204 -22.95 3.20 13.73
CA MET A 204 -23.86 2.10 13.34
C MET A 204 -23.15 1.06 12.48
N LEU A 205 -22.38 1.49 11.45
CA LEU A 205 -21.64 0.58 10.58
C LEU A 205 -20.53 -0.19 11.30
N LEU A 206 -19.86 0.45 12.29
CA LEU A 206 -18.84 -0.22 13.09
C LEU A 206 -19.42 -1.35 13.95
N THR A 207 -20.64 -1.16 14.47
CA THR A 207 -21.32 -2.09 15.39
C THR A 207 -22.33 -3.00 14.70
N SER A 208 -22.65 -2.74 13.41
CA SER A 208 -23.67 -3.50 12.68
C SER A 208 -23.21 -4.91 12.30
N TRP A 209 -24.18 -5.81 12.32
CA TRP A 209 -24.03 -7.16 11.80
C TRP A 209 -24.55 -7.21 10.35
N CYS A 210 -23.72 -7.66 9.42
CA CYS A 210 -24.15 -7.98 8.06
C CYS A 210 -24.50 -9.46 7.95
N PRO A 211 -25.78 -9.82 7.80
CA PRO A 211 -26.23 -11.22 7.77
C PRO A 211 -25.93 -11.94 6.45
N SER A 212 -25.21 -11.31 5.52
CA SER A 212 -24.89 -11.93 4.24
C SER A 212 -24.02 -13.17 4.39
N SER A 213 -24.45 -14.28 3.78
CA SER A 213 -23.68 -15.52 3.70
C SER A 213 -22.29 -15.25 3.13
N ARG A 214 -21.25 -15.79 3.78
CA ARG A 214 -19.88 -15.70 3.28
C ARG A 214 -19.77 -16.48 1.98
N VAL A 215 -19.26 -15.83 0.95
CA VAL A 215 -18.85 -16.52 -0.25
C VAL A 215 -17.65 -17.41 0.10
N ILE A 216 -17.74 -18.70 -0.16
CA ILE A 216 -16.66 -19.69 0.03
C ILE A 216 -15.46 -19.26 -0.81
N GLY A 217 -14.29 -19.15 -0.20
CA GLY A 217 -13.05 -18.73 -0.87
C GLY A 217 -12.22 -17.76 -0.04
N ARG A 218 -11.60 -16.79 -0.65
CA ARG A 218 -10.61 -15.88 -0.04
C ARG A 218 -11.03 -15.32 1.32
N PRO A 219 -10.09 -15.21 2.30
CA PRO A 219 -10.33 -14.46 3.53
C PRO A 219 -10.77 -13.04 3.17
N ARG A 220 -11.92 -12.64 3.70
CA ARG A 220 -12.45 -11.29 3.45
C ARG A 220 -11.58 -10.29 4.18
N MET A 221 -10.81 -9.51 3.44
CA MET A 221 -10.16 -8.33 3.99
C MET A 221 -11.24 -7.30 4.31
N SER A 222 -11.38 -6.94 5.57
CA SER A 222 -12.38 -5.98 6.04
C SER A 222 -11.75 -5.03 7.05
N PHE A 223 -12.43 -3.90 7.30
CA PHE A 223 -12.05 -2.98 8.36
C PHE A 223 -11.86 -3.71 9.70
N GLY A 224 -12.77 -4.61 10.05
CA GLY A 224 -12.68 -5.40 11.28
C GLY A 224 -11.42 -6.28 11.37
N HIS A 225 -10.94 -6.84 10.27
CA HIS A 225 -9.68 -7.60 10.27
C HIS A 225 -8.47 -6.71 10.53
N THR A 226 -8.43 -5.54 9.91
CA THR A 226 -7.36 -4.56 10.13
C THR A 226 -7.40 -4.04 11.57
N LEU A 227 -8.60 -3.73 12.08
CA LEU A 227 -8.81 -3.30 13.46
C LEU A 227 -8.33 -4.37 14.44
N LYS A 228 -8.77 -5.62 14.28
CA LYS A 228 -8.32 -6.75 15.09
C LYS A 228 -6.79 -6.87 15.11
N LYS A 229 -6.14 -6.84 13.95
CA LYS A 229 -4.68 -6.91 13.83
C LYS A 229 -4.01 -5.80 14.63
N PHE A 230 -4.50 -4.57 14.54
CA PHE A 230 -3.92 -3.43 15.24
C PHE A 230 -4.21 -3.43 16.74
N LEU A 231 -5.37 -3.93 17.15
CA LEU A 231 -5.71 -4.07 18.58
C LEU A 231 -4.86 -5.15 19.27
N ILE A 232 -4.61 -6.28 18.61
CA ILE A 232 -3.66 -7.29 19.10
C ILE A 232 -2.28 -6.68 19.28
N GLN A 233 -1.81 -5.90 18.32
CA GLN A 233 -0.53 -5.21 18.42
C GLN A 233 -0.53 -4.10 19.50
N LEU A 234 -1.70 -3.56 19.85
CA LEU A 234 -1.83 -2.56 20.90
C LEU A 234 -1.64 -3.16 22.30
N ASN A 235 -1.95 -4.43 22.50
CA ASN A 235 -1.80 -5.11 23.79
C ASN A 235 -0.39 -4.95 24.37
N ASP A 236 0.63 -4.97 23.52
CA ASP A 236 2.03 -4.81 23.95
C ASP A 236 2.37 -3.38 24.42
N LYS A 237 1.46 -2.44 24.24
CA LYS A 237 1.61 -1.04 24.64
C LYS A 237 0.80 -0.68 25.90
N LEU A 238 0.00 -1.62 26.42
CA LEU A 238 -0.77 -1.44 27.63
C LEU A 238 0.12 -1.64 28.85
N ASP A 239 -0.05 -0.80 29.89
CA ASP A 239 0.73 -0.89 31.12
C ASP A 239 0.32 -2.11 31.94
N ASP A 240 -0.97 -2.40 31.98
CA ASP A 240 -1.51 -3.59 32.63
C ASP A 240 -1.45 -4.78 31.67
N ARG A 241 -0.61 -5.77 31.99
CA ARG A 241 -0.48 -7.01 31.21
C ARG A 241 -1.77 -7.84 31.17
N ASN A 242 -2.68 -7.63 32.10
CA ASN A 242 -3.97 -8.29 32.19
C ASN A 242 -5.04 -7.55 31.35
N ALA A 243 -4.85 -6.27 31.08
CA ALA A 243 -5.72 -5.48 30.23
C ALA A 243 -5.38 -5.72 28.77
N LYS A 244 -6.22 -6.46 28.06
CA LYS A 244 -6.05 -6.69 26.62
C LYS A 244 -7.06 -5.87 25.84
N ALA A 245 -6.60 -5.10 24.86
CA ALA A 245 -7.48 -4.42 23.91
C ALA A 245 -8.21 -5.44 23.01
N TRP A 246 -7.54 -6.57 22.72
CA TRP A 246 -8.11 -7.70 22.01
C TRP A 246 -7.43 -8.99 22.45
N ASP A 247 -8.19 -9.97 22.93
CA ASP A 247 -7.64 -11.28 23.27
C ASP A 247 -7.80 -12.28 22.08
N PRO A 248 -6.71 -12.70 21.44
CA PRO A 248 -6.77 -13.63 20.31
C PRO A 248 -7.12 -15.06 20.73
N THR A 249 -7.04 -15.39 22.02
CA THR A 249 -7.32 -16.75 22.53
C THR A 249 -8.81 -17.02 22.73
N LEU A 250 -9.62 -15.96 22.85
CA LEU A 250 -11.06 -16.08 23.01
C LEU A 250 -11.76 -16.46 21.72
N THR A 251 -12.63 -17.43 21.79
CA THR A 251 -13.44 -17.92 20.68
C THR A 251 -14.92 -17.99 21.03
N GLY A 252 -15.81 -18.06 20.03
CA GLY A 252 -17.25 -18.22 20.25
C GLY A 252 -17.92 -16.99 20.87
N LYS A 253 -18.91 -17.22 21.75
CA LYS A 253 -19.70 -16.14 22.38
C LYS A 253 -18.87 -15.26 23.29
N ALA A 254 -17.89 -15.82 24.02
CA ALA A 254 -16.97 -15.05 24.87
C ALA A 254 -16.18 -14.03 24.04
N ALA A 255 -15.70 -14.42 22.86
CA ALA A 255 -15.03 -13.50 21.95
C ALA A 255 -15.92 -12.33 21.52
N LEU A 256 -17.20 -12.52 21.38
CA LEU A 256 -18.13 -11.45 21.01
C LEU A 256 -18.29 -10.41 22.13
N GLN A 257 -18.33 -10.83 23.38
CA GLN A 257 -18.43 -9.92 24.53
C GLN A 257 -17.13 -9.17 24.79
N GLU A 258 -16.00 -9.86 24.70
CA GLU A 258 -14.67 -9.29 24.94
C GLU A 258 -14.14 -8.43 23.78
N GLN A 259 -14.68 -8.61 22.59
CA GLN A 259 -14.27 -7.85 21.37
C GLN A 259 -14.38 -6.34 21.55
N TRP A 260 -15.20 -5.86 22.47
CA TRP A 260 -15.49 -4.45 22.66
C TRP A 260 -14.73 -3.81 23.82
N ARG A 261 -13.87 -4.57 24.54
CA ARG A 261 -13.05 -4.00 25.63
C ARG A 261 -12.21 -2.80 25.22
N TRP A 262 -11.70 -2.81 23.99
CA TRP A 262 -10.95 -1.66 23.48
C TRP A 262 -11.80 -0.38 23.41
N THR A 263 -13.11 -0.48 23.32
CA THR A 263 -14.01 0.69 23.31
C THR A 263 -14.02 1.39 24.66
N GLU A 264 -13.82 0.66 25.74
CA GLU A 264 -13.69 1.22 27.09
C GLU A 264 -12.39 2.03 27.23
N LEU A 265 -11.30 1.56 26.60
CA LEU A 265 -10.03 2.28 26.54
C LEU A 265 -10.14 3.56 25.68
N ALA A 266 -11.03 3.56 24.71
CA ALA A 266 -11.25 4.66 23.79
C ALA A 266 -12.48 5.53 24.14
N ALA A 267 -13.15 5.26 25.28
CA ALA A 267 -14.39 5.90 25.70
C ALA A 267 -14.28 7.42 25.87
N GLU A 268 -15.42 8.05 25.99
CA GLU A 268 -15.51 9.48 26.29
C GLU A 268 -14.82 9.80 27.62
N GLY A 269 -14.09 10.91 27.66
CA GLY A 269 -13.24 11.25 28.81
C GLY A 269 -11.83 10.66 28.77
N LYS A 270 -11.60 9.55 28.02
CA LYS A 270 -10.29 8.89 27.89
C LYS A 270 -9.54 9.19 26.60
N ARG A 271 -9.95 10.23 25.87
CA ARG A 271 -9.38 10.59 24.55
C ARG A 271 -7.86 10.77 24.58
N ASP A 272 -7.34 11.44 25.60
CA ASP A 272 -5.91 11.73 25.70
C ASP A 272 -5.12 10.51 26.15
N GLU A 273 -5.70 9.67 27.03
CA GLU A 273 -5.10 8.38 27.39
C GLU A 273 -5.02 7.45 26.18
N TRP A 274 -6.12 7.31 25.43
CA TRP A 274 -6.15 6.56 24.18
C TRP A 274 -5.08 7.03 23.21
N ARG A 275 -4.93 8.35 23.06
CA ARG A 275 -3.90 8.94 22.20
C ARG A 275 -2.50 8.60 22.70
N LYS A 276 -2.24 8.68 24.00
CA LYS A 276 -0.96 8.33 24.62
C LYS A 276 -0.61 6.86 24.37
N ILE A 277 -1.55 5.94 24.59
CA ILE A 277 -1.37 4.50 24.34
C ILE A 277 -1.00 4.23 22.86
N ILE A 278 -1.74 4.81 21.92
CA ILE A 278 -1.49 4.63 20.49
C ILE A 278 -0.10 5.15 20.10
N GLN A 279 0.35 6.24 20.70
CA GLN A 279 1.60 6.90 20.36
C GLN A 279 2.82 6.29 21.05
N ARG A 280 2.64 5.36 22.00
CA ARG A 280 3.77 4.66 22.62
C ARG A 280 4.58 3.91 21.56
N THR A 281 5.88 4.09 21.64
CA THR A 281 6.84 3.44 20.75
C THR A 281 7.60 2.32 21.44
N ASP A 282 7.34 2.13 22.76
CA ASP A 282 7.96 1.10 23.57
C ASP A 282 7.59 -0.30 23.04
N GLY A 283 8.55 -1.18 22.96
CA GLY A 283 8.37 -2.52 22.37
C GLY A 283 8.32 -2.59 20.84
N TRP A 284 8.14 -1.49 20.12
CA TRP A 284 8.10 -1.52 18.66
C TRP A 284 9.46 -1.90 18.05
N ARG A 285 10.55 -1.39 18.61
CA ARG A 285 11.92 -1.70 18.20
C ARG A 285 12.31 -3.14 18.48
N GLU A 286 11.89 -3.67 19.63
CA GLU A 286 12.12 -5.06 20.01
C GLU A 286 11.40 -6.00 19.07
N ARG A 287 10.14 -5.74 18.75
CA ARG A 287 9.37 -6.55 17.78
C ARG A 287 9.92 -6.48 16.37
N GLU A 288 10.36 -5.31 15.90
CA GLU A 288 11.03 -5.21 14.59
C GLU A 288 12.30 -6.06 14.57
N LYS A 289 13.01 -6.11 15.70
CA LYS A 289 14.19 -6.96 15.88
C LYS A 289 13.81 -8.43 15.88
N GLU A 290 12.82 -8.85 16.64
CA GLU A 290 12.31 -10.22 16.72
C GLU A 290 11.78 -10.71 15.35
N GLN A 291 10.97 -9.87 14.67
CA GLN A 291 10.50 -10.20 13.32
C GLN A 291 11.64 -10.29 12.30
N ALA A 292 12.64 -9.43 12.41
CA ALA A 292 13.82 -9.51 11.56
C ALA A 292 14.65 -10.77 11.84
N GLU A 293 14.78 -11.17 13.09
CA GLU A 293 15.46 -12.40 13.50
C GLU A 293 14.66 -13.64 13.08
N ALA A 294 13.35 -13.67 13.28
CA ALA A 294 12.48 -14.74 12.81
C ALA A 294 12.52 -14.91 11.28
N THR A 295 12.47 -13.80 10.55
CA THR A 295 12.59 -13.79 9.09
C THR A 295 13.97 -14.27 8.64
N ALA A 296 15.04 -13.88 9.35
CA ALA A 296 16.39 -14.34 9.07
C ALA A 296 16.56 -15.84 9.35
N ALA A 297 15.95 -16.35 10.43
CA ALA A 297 15.92 -17.76 10.78
C ALA A 297 15.16 -18.59 9.73
N ALA A 298 13.97 -18.15 9.32
CA ALA A 298 13.17 -18.77 8.27
C ALA A 298 13.93 -18.82 6.92
N ASN A 299 14.63 -17.73 6.56
CA ASN A 299 15.44 -17.69 5.35
C ASN A 299 16.69 -18.60 5.44
N ARG A 300 17.30 -18.77 6.63
CA ARG A 300 18.37 -19.74 6.84
C ARG A 300 17.86 -21.17 6.71
N ALA A 301 16.72 -21.49 7.31
CA ALA A 301 16.08 -22.81 7.19
C ALA A 301 15.74 -23.14 5.73
N ARG A 302 15.19 -22.19 4.98
CA ARG A 302 14.87 -22.34 3.55
C ARG A 302 16.11 -22.56 2.70
N ARG A 303 17.22 -21.86 2.97
CA ARG A 303 18.51 -22.06 2.30
C ARG A 303 19.13 -23.41 2.66
N GLY A 304 19.01 -23.84 3.92
CA GLY A 304 19.48 -25.17 4.37
C GLY A 304 18.70 -26.30 3.70
N ALA A 305 17.36 -26.17 3.57
CA ALA A 305 16.52 -27.13 2.88
C ALA A 305 16.87 -27.24 1.37
N THR A 306 17.08 -26.06 0.72
CA THR A 306 17.51 -26.05 -0.71
C THR A 306 18.91 -26.61 -0.92
N ALA A 307 19.81 -26.44 0.05
CA ALA A 307 21.16 -27.03 -0.01
C ALA A 307 21.12 -28.55 0.20
N ARG A 308 20.24 -29.07 1.09
CA ARG A 308 20.05 -30.52 1.29
C ARG A 308 19.41 -31.21 0.08
N ASN A 309 18.51 -30.55 -0.63
CA ASN A 309 17.88 -31.04 -1.87
C ASN A 309 18.83 -30.95 -3.10
N ARG A 310 19.97 -30.31 -2.99
CA ARG A 310 21.08 -30.40 -3.92
C ARG A 310 22.03 -31.51 -3.46
N ALA A 311 21.55 -32.76 -3.37
CA ALA A 311 22.44 -33.90 -3.28
C ALA A 311 23.40 -33.88 -4.47
N PRO A 312 24.69 -34.19 -4.28
CA PRO A 312 25.65 -34.27 -5.38
C PRO A 312 25.11 -35.28 -6.39
N ARG A 313 24.89 -34.85 -7.61
CA ARG A 313 24.59 -35.75 -8.73
C ARG A 313 25.74 -36.72 -8.79
N ALA A 314 25.46 -38.00 -8.57
CA ALA A 314 26.44 -39.07 -8.79
C ALA A 314 27.06 -38.91 -10.18
N PRO A 315 28.37 -39.08 -10.35
CA PRO A 315 29.00 -39.01 -11.65
C PRO A 315 28.39 -40.08 -12.55
N GLN A 316 27.69 -39.64 -13.59
CA GLN A 316 27.22 -40.54 -14.64
C GLN A 316 28.47 -41.14 -15.30
N ALA A 317 28.59 -42.46 -15.30
CA ALA A 317 29.61 -43.20 -15.99
C ALA A 317 29.61 -42.78 -17.47
N GLY A 318 30.74 -42.26 -17.90
CA GLY A 318 30.90 -41.73 -19.26
C GLY A 318 30.92 -42.85 -20.27
N ASN A 319 30.07 -42.75 -21.27
CA ASN A 319 30.32 -43.40 -22.55
C ASN A 319 31.21 -42.47 -23.37
N GLY A 320 32.44 -42.94 -23.56
CA GLY A 320 33.49 -42.17 -24.22
C GLY A 320 33.24 -41.86 -25.68
N ARG A 321 33.49 -40.62 -26.02
CA ARG A 321 34.12 -40.18 -27.29
C ARG A 321 34.71 -38.80 -27.00
N TYR A 322 35.97 -38.78 -26.60
CA TYR A 322 36.74 -37.54 -26.56
C TYR A 322 37.17 -37.17 -27.98
N ALA A 323 36.60 -36.15 -28.52
CA ALA A 323 37.26 -35.36 -29.53
C ALA A 323 38.12 -34.32 -28.79
N ALA A 324 39.41 -34.29 -29.08
CA ALA A 324 40.40 -33.42 -28.46
C ALA A 324 40.01 -31.92 -28.71
N VAL A 325 39.89 -31.16 -27.63
CA VAL A 325 39.75 -29.72 -27.67
C VAL A 325 41.14 -29.10 -27.82
N PRO A 326 41.41 -28.24 -28.81
CA PRO A 326 42.69 -27.55 -28.94
C PRO A 326 42.92 -26.57 -27.77
N PRO A 327 44.20 -26.34 -27.39
CA PRO A 327 44.54 -25.44 -26.29
C PRO A 327 44.16 -23.98 -26.61
N PRO A 328 43.83 -23.17 -25.57
CA PRO A 328 43.48 -21.76 -25.76
C PRO A 328 44.70 -20.94 -26.23
N PRO A 329 44.49 -19.91 -27.07
CA PRO A 329 45.57 -19.05 -27.52
C PRO A 329 46.11 -18.16 -26.37
N PRO A 330 47.35 -17.69 -26.47
CA PRO A 330 47.99 -16.88 -25.43
C PRO A 330 47.34 -15.50 -25.29
N PRO A 331 47.49 -14.82 -24.14
CA PRO A 331 46.86 -13.55 -23.89
C PRO A 331 47.48 -12.45 -24.78
N GLY A 332 46.65 -11.89 -25.66
CA GLY A 332 47.01 -10.76 -26.53
C GLY A 332 46.66 -9.45 -25.86
N ASP A 333 47.44 -8.43 -26.19
CA ASP A 333 47.48 -7.10 -25.64
C ASP A 333 46.16 -6.33 -25.61
N GLY A 334 46.04 -5.44 -24.61
CA GLY A 334 44.85 -4.75 -24.11
C GLY A 334 44.07 -3.76 -25.00
N ASN A 335 44.00 -3.97 -26.34
CA ASN A 335 43.26 -3.07 -27.24
C ASN A 335 41.91 -3.63 -27.75
N ASN A 336 41.56 -4.89 -27.45
CA ASN A 336 40.36 -5.56 -28.01
C ASN A 336 39.04 -5.29 -27.26
N ALA A 337 39.05 -4.58 -26.14
CA ALA A 337 37.81 -4.33 -25.37
C ALA A 337 36.94 -3.19 -25.93
N ARG A 338 37.53 -2.28 -26.72
CA ARG A 338 36.78 -1.21 -27.40
C ARG A 338 36.09 -1.69 -28.65
N ASP A 339 36.76 -2.52 -29.42
CA ASP A 339 36.24 -3.04 -30.70
C ASP A 339 35.12 -4.08 -30.48
N ALA A 340 35.19 -4.89 -29.42
CA ALA A 340 34.13 -5.81 -29.03
C ALA A 340 32.85 -5.09 -28.54
N ARG A 341 32.97 -3.90 -27.98
CA ARG A 341 31.80 -3.06 -27.63
C ARG A 341 31.16 -2.41 -28.87
N ALA A 342 31.96 -1.97 -29.81
CA ALA A 342 31.49 -1.39 -31.08
C ALA A 342 30.74 -2.44 -31.92
N ALA A 343 31.29 -3.66 -32.04
CA ALA A 343 30.67 -4.77 -32.75
C ALA A 343 29.32 -5.22 -32.13
N ARG A 344 29.22 -5.24 -30.79
CA ARG A 344 27.93 -5.56 -30.11
C ARG A 344 26.88 -4.46 -30.27
N ARG A 345 27.29 -3.21 -30.46
CA ARG A 345 26.38 -2.11 -30.69
C ARG A 345 25.83 -2.13 -32.13
N ALA A 346 26.69 -2.39 -33.11
CA ALA A 346 26.28 -2.54 -34.50
C ALA A 346 25.35 -3.73 -34.72
N ALA A 347 25.60 -4.87 -34.05
CA ALA A 347 24.74 -6.06 -34.15
C ALA A 347 23.34 -5.82 -33.51
N ARG A 348 23.23 -4.97 -32.50
CA ARG A 348 21.96 -4.60 -31.89
C ARG A 348 21.15 -3.65 -32.78
N GLU A 349 21.80 -2.68 -33.41
CA GLU A 349 21.13 -1.76 -34.35
C GLU A 349 20.63 -2.46 -35.62
N GLN A 350 21.32 -3.52 -36.09
CA GLN A 350 20.84 -4.37 -37.19
C GLN A 350 19.66 -5.27 -36.80
N ALA A 351 19.62 -5.78 -35.58
CA ALA A 351 18.50 -6.57 -35.07
C ALA A 351 17.21 -5.74 -34.92
N ASP A 352 17.33 -4.49 -34.46
CA ASP A 352 16.18 -3.57 -34.33
C ASP A 352 15.64 -3.10 -35.67
N GLN A 353 16.48 -2.98 -36.72
CA GLN A 353 16.04 -2.68 -38.10
C GLN A 353 15.31 -3.84 -38.78
N GLN A 354 15.63 -5.10 -38.45
CA GLN A 354 14.92 -6.27 -38.96
C GLN A 354 13.57 -6.54 -38.31
N GLN A 355 13.32 -6.03 -37.09
CA GLN A 355 12.02 -6.17 -36.42
C GLN A 355 11.02 -5.03 -36.70
N GLY A 356 11.47 -3.95 -37.35
CA GLY A 356 10.63 -2.81 -37.76
C GLY A 356 9.88 -2.99 -39.09
N GLY A 357 10.06 -4.12 -39.79
CA GLY A 357 9.55 -4.36 -41.15
C GLY A 357 8.19 -5.08 -41.27
N TYR A 358 7.51 -5.39 -40.18
CA TYR A 358 6.18 -6.04 -40.22
C TYR A 358 5.16 -5.28 -39.38
N ARG A 359 4.82 -4.07 -39.81
CA ARG A 359 3.56 -3.39 -39.48
C ARG A 359 3.27 -2.35 -40.58
N ASN A 360 2.60 -2.78 -41.60
CA ASN A 360 1.66 -1.97 -42.38
C ASN A 360 0.37 -2.78 -42.49
#